data_1048ada8c388d985cb88f79e16f21ae0
#
_entry.id   1048ada8c388d985cb88f79e16f21ae0
#
_cell.length_a   1.000
_cell.length_b   1.000
_cell.length_c   1.000
_cell.angle_alpha   90.00
_cell.angle_beta   90.00
_cell.angle_gamma   90.00
#
_symmetry.space_group_name_H-M   'P 1'
#
loop_
_entity.id
_entity.type
_entity.pdbx_description
1 polymer ?
#
loop_
_entity_poly.entity_id
_entity_poly.type
_entity_poly.pdbx_seq_one_letter_code
_entity_poly.pdbx_strand_id
1 'polypeptide(L)'
;NIQALKNDLRKTKELLQSEKEKTHTVQAMIEECRDKQRQAEQERDYAEFLKEEKDWLQDYCLFMAIKNEQKGICWIDWPEELKNRHSKAVKEAEKELAEEIEFYRFQQYCFTTQWRKLKAYANKKGISIIGDVPIYVALDSSDAWANPEMLQFDEDYDPKAVAGCPPDAFSATGQLWGNPLYDWKALKKDGYGWWVQRMTHCLELYDVVRIDHFRGFDEYYAIPYGDKTAERGKWEEGPGMDLFHTLDKKIKDLRVIAEDLGFLTESVLEMLKESGYPGMKVLQFAFDGSEDSSYLPYKYDHNCVVYTGTHDNETTKGWLENLQGHDLKFVREYINCYEQPVNDCVWALIRTALSSVADLAVIPIQDYLCLGNEARMNAPSTLGDNWKWRLTANQISETTLYHMREVTRIYGRLAKASEEKETDEIANAEEEERQDNDQNSKIVE
;
A
#
# COMPACT_ATOMS: atom_id res chain seq x y z
N ASN A 1 39.78 49.93 51.01
CA ASN A 1 38.51 50.41 51.59
C ASN A 1 37.37 49.38 51.34
N ILE A 2 37.20 48.52 52.39
CA ILE A 2 36.29 47.34 52.29
C ILE A 2 34.82 47.75 51.93
N GLN A 3 34.39 48.94 52.39
CA GLN A 3 32.99 49.40 52.11
C GLN A 3 32.79 49.79 50.63
N ALA A 4 33.78 50.35 49.96
CA ALA A 4 33.75 50.68 48.54
C ALA A 4 33.69 49.39 47.70
N LEU A 5 34.47 48.40 48.01
CA LEU A 5 34.48 47.09 47.35
C LEU A 5 33.13 46.35 47.52
N LYS A 6 32.47 46.43 48.70
CA LYS A 6 31.14 45.86 48.93
C LYS A 6 30.08 46.54 48.07
N ASN A 7 30.16 47.85 47.90
CA ASN A 7 29.19 48.60 47.07
C ASN A 7 29.37 48.29 45.60
N ASP A 8 30.61 48.15 45.11
CA ASP A 8 30.88 47.78 43.72
C ASP A 8 30.44 46.34 43.43
N LEU A 9 30.68 45.41 44.36
CA LEU A 9 30.19 44.04 44.23
C LEU A 9 28.69 43.95 44.17
N ARG A 10 27.97 44.78 44.95
CA ARG A 10 26.49 44.85 44.92
C ARG A 10 26.01 45.36 43.57
N LYS A 11 26.57 46.46 43.05
CA LYS A 11 26.22 46.99 41.73
C LYS A 11 26.48 46.00 40.61
N THR A 12 27.58 45.29 40.66
CA THR A 12 27.91 44.25 39.66
C THR A 12 26.93 43.10 39.72
N LYS A 13 26.49 42.67 40.89
CA LYS A 13 25.44 41.64 41.04
C LYS A 13 24.08 42.12 40.51
N GLU A 14 23.69 43.35 40.76
CA GLU A 14 22.46 43.97 40.25
C GLU A 14 22.50 44.06 38.69
N LEU A 15 23.60 44.44 38.10
CA LEU A 15 23.81 44.46 36.66
C LEU A 15 23.75 43.04 36.06
N LEU A 16 24.41 42.08 36.69
CA LEU A 16 24.39 40.68 36.22
C LEU A 16 23.00 40.06 36.29
N GLN A 17 22.23 40.39 37.31
CA GLN A 17 20.83 39.96 37.44
C GLN A 17 19.97 40.58 36.35
N SER A 18 20.11 41.88 36.07
CA SER A 18 19.40 42.56 35.01
C SER A 18 19.72 42.01 33.61
N GLU A 19 20.98 41.68 33.36
CA GLU A 19 21.42 41.05 32.10
C GLU A 19 20.83 39.62 31.96
N LYS A 20 20.79 38.83 33.02
CA LYS A 20 20.14 37.50 33.00
C LYS A 20 18.64 37.61 32.73
N GLU A 21 17.92 38.57 33.30
CA GLU A 21 16.50 38.81 33.06
C GLU A 21 16.24 39.22 31.60
N LYS A 22 17.07 40.11 31.04
CA LYS A 22 17.04 40.48 29.62
C LYS A 22 17.25 39.28 28.71
N THR A 23 18.26 38.45 29.02
CA THR A 23 18.57 37.23 28.25
C THR A 23 17.41 36.26 28.28
N HIS A 24 16.78 36.05 29.44
CA HIS A 24 15.59 35.20 29.57
C HIS A 24 14.40 35.73 28.77
N THR A 25 14.17 37.06 28.83
CA THR A 25 13.12 37.71 28.02
C THR A 25 13.34 37.55 26.51
N VAL A 26 14.58 37.73 26.05
CA VAL A 26 14.93 37.54 24.62
C VAL A 26 14.76 36.09 24.19
N GLN A 27 15.15 35.12 25.03
CA GLN A 27 14.92 33.69 24.74
C GLN A 27 13.43 33.37 24.62
N ALA A 28 12.60 33.86 25.54
CA ALA A 28 11.15 33.67 25.46
C ALA A 28 10.54 34.28 24.18
N MET A 29 11.01 35.47 23.79
CA MET A 29 10.56 36.08 22.51
C MET A 29 11.01 35.28 21.28
N ILE A 30 12.20 34.71 21.29
CA ILE A 30 12.70 33.85 20.22
C ILE A 30 11.84 32.57 20.11
N GLU A 31 11.51 31.93 21.24
CA GLU A 31 10.62 30.77 21.25
C GLU A 31 9.23 31.11 20.73
N GLU A 32 8.63 32.20 21.17
CA GLU A 32 7.33 32.65 20.67
C GLU A 32 7.36 32.93 19.15
N CYS A 33 8.42 33.57 18.64
CA CYS A 33 8.60 33.77 17.21
C CYS A 33 8.75 32.46 16.43
N ARG A 34 9.49 31.49 16.96
CA ARG A 34 9.63 30.15 16.36
C ARG A 34 8.31 29.38 16.34
N ASP A 35 7.49 29.50 17.39
CA ASP A 35 6.19 28.84 17.45
C ASP A 35 5.22 29.47 16.43
N LYS A 36 5.19 30.80 16.33
CA LYS A 36 4.40 31.50 15.30
C LYS A 36 4.85 31.14 13.89
N GLN A 37 6.15 31.02 13.65
CA GLN A 37 6.68 30.61 12.35
C GLN A 37 6.26 29.16 12.04
N ARG A 38 6.40 28.22 12.99
CA ARG A 38 5.95 26.83 12.82
C ARG A 38 4.46 26.73 12.53
N GLN A 39 3.64 27.50 13.22
CA GLN A 39 2.21 27.54 12.98
C GLN A 39 1.89 28.07 11.58
N ALA A 40 2.52 29.17 11.15
CA ALA A 40 2.33 29.72 9.81
C ALA A 40 2.79 28.75 8.70
N GLU A 41 3.88 28.00 8.92
CA GLU A 41 4.33 26.94 8.02
C GLU A 41 3.30 25.80 7.94
N GLN A 42 2.77 25.34 9.06
CA GLN A 42 1.73 24.32 9.10
C GLN A 42 0.43 24.75 8.41
N GLU A 43 -0.01 25.98 8.64
CA GLU A 43 -1.20 26.55 7.99
C GLU A 43 -1.02 26.64 6.47
N ARG A 44 0.15 27.03 6.00
CA ARG A 44 0.50 27.08 4.58
C ARG A 44 0.52 25.65 3.98
N ASP A 45 1.19 24.70 4.61
CA ASP A 45 1.31 23.33 4.14
C ASP A 45 -0.07 22.65 4.08
N TYR A 46 -0.93 22.94 5.06
CA TYR A 46 -2.32 22.48 5.05
C TYR A 46 -3.14 23.09 3.90
N ALA A 47 -3.00 24.39 3.66
CA ALA A 47 -3.70 25.06 2.55
C ALA A 47 -3.23 24.56 1.19
N GLU A 48 -1.94 24.23 1.03
CA GLU A 48 -1.38 23.64 -0.17
C GLU A 48 -1.94 22.22 -0.39
N PHE A 49 -1.97 21.38 0.64
CA PHE A 49 -2.60 20.06 0.61
C PHE A 49 -4.06 20.12 0.14
N LEU A 50 -4.88 21.01 0.70
CA LEU A 50 -6.27 21.16 0.29
C LEU A 50 -6.43 21.55 -1.19
N LYS A 51 -5.47 22.28 -1.73
CA LYS A 51 -5.45 22.67 -3.14
C LYS A 51 -5.00 21.52 -4.05
N GLU A 52 -3.99 20.76 -3.64
CA GLU A 52 -3.48 19.60 -4.37
C GLU A 52 -4.52 18.50 -4.47
N GLU A 53 -5.18 18.16 -3.37
CA GLU A 53 -6.09 17.02 -3.27
C GLU A 53 -7.58 17.38 -3.54
N LYS A 54 -7.85 18.57 -4.05
CA LYS A 54 -9.22 19.11 -4.23
C LYS A 54 -10.16 18.21 -5.05
N ASP A 55 -9.60 17.42 -5.99
CA ASP A 55 -10.39 16.69 -6.98
C ASP A 55 -11.08 15.44 -6.42
N TRP A 56 -10.69 14.99 -5.22
CA TRP A 56 -11.32 13.86 -4.53
C TRP A 56 -11.66 14.17 -3.06
N LEU A 57 -10.83 14.98 -2.41
CA LEU A 57 -10.88 15.19 -0.95
C LEU A 57 -12.19 15.81 -0.49
N GLN A 58 -12.76 16.75 -1.28
CA GLN A 58 -14.01 17.41 -0.93
C GLN A 58 -15.17 16.42 -0.86
N ASP A 59 -15.33 15.60 -1.90
CA ASP A 59 -16.39 14.58 -1.97
C ASP A 59 -16.22 13.51 -0.90
N TYR A 60 -14.99 13.06 -0.65
CA TYR A 60 -14.69 12.10 0.41
C TYR A 60 -15.05 12.65 1.80
N CYS A 61 -14.62 13.85 2.14
CA CYS A 61 -14.89 14.43 3.46
C CYS A 61 -16.37 14.71 3.68
N LEU A 62 -17.06 15.20 2.64
CA LEU A 62 -18.50 15.42 2.69
C LEU A 62 -19.27 14.10 2.84
N PHE A 63 -18.91 13.08 2.05
CA PHE A 63 -19.49 11.73 2.16
C PHE A 63 -19.36 11.18 3.57
N MET A 64 -18.16 11.25 4.15
CA MET A 64 -17.90 10.72 5.49
C MET A 64 -18.66 11.48 6.57
N ALA A 65 -18.77 12.80 6.45
CA ALA A 65 -19.52 13.62 7.39
C ALA A 65 -21.03 13.31 7.32
N ILE A 66 -21.60 13.21 6.13
CA ILE A 66 -23.02 12.82 5.94
C ILE A 66 -23.23 11.39 6.46
N LYS A 67 -22.31 10.46 6.14
CA LYS A 67 -22.41 9.08 6.60
C LYS A 67 -22.45 8.95 8.12
N ASN A 68 -21.65 9.74 8.83
CA ASN A 68 -21.67 9.80 10.28
C ASN A 68 -23.02 10.34 10.80
N GLU A 69 -23.53 11.44 10.22
CA GLU A 69 -24.83 12.00 10.56
C GLU A 69 -25.95 11.00 10.32
N GLN A 70 -25.86 10.24 9.22
CA GLN A 70 -26.78 9.16 8.88
C GLN A 70 -26.49 7.83 9.62
N LYS A 71 -25.68 7.87 10.70
CA LYS A 71 -25.37 6.72 11.56
C LYS A 71 -24.78 5.50 10.83
N GLY A 72 -24.03 5.73 9.78
CA GLY A 72 -23.30 4.70 9.03
C GLY A 72 -24.16 3.91 8.03
N ILE A 73 -25.42 4.28 7.79
CA ILE A 73 -26.23 3.62 6.75
C ILE A 73 -25.63 3.87 5.36
N CYS A 74 -25.88 2.94 4.44
CA CYS A 74 -25.43 3.04 3.05
C CYS A 74 -26.01 4.30 2.39
N TRP A 75 -25.23 4.95 1.52
CA TRP A 75 -25.67 6.17 0.84
C TRP A 75 -26.90 5.98 -0.06
N ILE A 76 -27.15 4.78 -0.54
CA ILE A 76 -28.36 4.44 -1.31
C ILE A 76 -29.63 4.63 -0.48
N ASP A 77 -29.53 4.44 0.83
CA ASP A 77 -30.63 4.60 1.78
C ASP A 77 -30.71 5.99 2.41
N TRP A 78 -29.90 6.96 1.97
CA TRP A 78 -29.96 8.33 2.45
C TRP A 78 -31.22 9.05 1.96
N PRO A 79 -31.60 10.18 2.59
CA PRO A 79 -32.64 11.04 2.06
C PRO A 79 -32.40 11.37 0.59
N GLU A 80 -33.45 11.33 -0.20
CA GLU A 80 -33.38 11.40 -1.68
C GLU A 80 -32.56 12.60 -2.18
N GLU A 81 -32.67 13.76 -1.52
CA GLU A 81 -31.96 14.97 -1.90
C GLU A 81 -30.43 14.86 -1.68
N LEU A 82 -30.00 14.13 -0.64
CA LEU A 82 -28.58 13.83 -0.38
C LEU A 82 -28.08 12.68 -1.28
N LYS A 83 -28.86 11.61 -1.42
CA LYS A 83 -28.59 10.49 -2.31
C LYS A 83 -28.34 10.97 -3.74
N ASN A 84 -29.23 11.83 -4.27
CA ASN A 84 -29.15 12.41 -5.61
C ASN A 84 -28.21 13.62 -5.71
N ARG A 85 -27.49 13.99 -4.65
CA ARG A 85 -26.59 15.13 -4.62
C ARG A 85 -27.24 16.44 -5.08
N HIS A 86 -28.51 16.67 -4.73
CA HIS A 86 -29.15 17.93 -5.05
C HIS A 86 -28.36 19.12 -4.47
N SER A 87 -28.00 20.07 -5.32
CA SER A 87 -27.06 21.15 -4.98
C SER A 87 -27.45 21.98 -3.74
N LYS A 88 -28.76 22.06 -3.44
CA LYS A 88 -29.24 22.74 -2.22
C LYS A 88 -28.96 21.91 -0.98
N ALA A 89 -29.31 20.63 -0.99
CA ALA A 89 -29.10 19.71 0.13
C ALA A 89 -27.59 19.52 0.41
N VAL A 90 -26.78 19.40 -0.63
CA VAL A 90 -25.31 19.33 -0.51
C VAL A 90 -24.75 20.58 0.17
N LYS A 91 -25.16 21.80 -0.25
CA LYS A 91 -24.70 23.05 0.37
C LYS A 91 -25.17 23.23 1.80
N GLU A 92 -26.37 22.76 2.12
CA GLU A 92 -26.87 22.75 3.49
C GLU A 92 -26.04 21.79 4.35
N ALA A 93 -25.78 20.57 3.87
CA ALA A 93 -24.93 19.60 4.56
C ALA A 93 -23.48 20.12 4.74
N GLU A 94 -22.88 20.72 3.72
CA GLU A 94 -21.55 21.34 3.82
C GLU A 94 -21.47 22.40 4.92
N LYS A 95 -22.54 23.17 5.09
CA LYS A 95 -22.61 24.22 6.12
C LYS A 95 -22.85 23.63 7.52
N GLU A 96 -23.78 22.69 7.62
CA GLU A 96 -24.18 22.11 8.92
C GLU A 96 -23.11 21.18 9.47
N LEU A 97 -22.38 20.46 8.61
CA LEU A 97 -21.35 19.51 8.97
C LEU A 97 -19.93 20.04 8.77
N ALA A 98 -19.75 21.37 8.72
CA ALA A 98 -18.46 21.99 8.43
C ALA A 98 -17.32 21.54 9.37
N GLU A 99 -17.60 21.35 10.67
CA GLU A 99 -16.61 20.89 11.65
C GLU A 99 -16.21 19.42 11.39
N GLU A 100 -17.18 18.58 11.05
CA GLU A 100 -16.94 17.17 10.74
C GLU A 100 -16.17 16.99 9.42
N ILE A 101 -16.53 17.78 8.40
CA ILE A 101 -15.79 17.82 7.12
C ILE A 101 -14.34 18.24 7.37
N GLU A 102 -14.12 19.27 8.20
CA GLU A 102 -12.77 19.74 8.53
C GLU A 102 -11.98 18.70 9.31
N PHE A 103 -12.63 17.93 10.19
CA PHE A 103 -12.00 16.79 10.88
C PHE A 103 -11.47 15.74 9.89
N TYR A 104 -12.26 15.34 8.87
CA TYR A 104 -11.79 14.39 7.84
C TYR A 104 -10.70 14.97 6.95
N ARG A 105 -10.77 16.25 6.59
CA ARG A 105 -9.69 16.95 5.87
C ARG A 105 -8.37 16.89 6.64
N PHE A 106 -8.43 17.22 7.93
CA PHE A 106 -7.25 17.18 8.80
C PHE A 106 -6.69 15.77 8.97
N GLN A 107 -7.55 14.76 9.08
CA GLN A 107 -7.10 13.36 9.12
C GLN A 107 -6.33 12.98 7.85
N GLN A 108 -6.86 13.33 6.67
CA GLN A 108 -6.20 13.04 5.40
C GLN A 108 -4.88 13.83 5.25
N TYR A 109 -4.85 15.06 5.69
CA TYR A 109 -3.60 15.84 5.75
C TYR A 109 -2.54 15.19 6.64
N CYS A 110 -2.90 14.76 7.82
CA CYS A 110 -1.99 14.07 8.73
C CYS A 110 -1.47 12.77 8.10
N PHE A 111 -2.35 11.96 7.52
CA PHE A 111 -1.97 10.73 6.84
C PHE A 111 -1.01 11.02 5.68
N THR A 112 -1.39 11.89 4.76
CA THR A 112 -0.60 12.21 3.56
C THR A 112 0.78 12.75 3.92
N THR A 113 0.85 13.67 4.89
CA THR A 113 2.11 14.24 5.34
C THR A 113 3.04 13.19 5.96
N GLN A 114 2.50 12.30 6.79
CA GLN A 114 3.27 11.25 7.44
C GLN A 114 3.70 10.19 6.42
N TRP A 115 2.81 9.82 5.52
CA TRP A 115 3.08 8.85 4.46
C TRP A 115 4.15 9.34 3.49
N ARG A 116 4.04 10.57 2.99
CA ARG A 116 5.05 11.20 2.11
C ARG A 116 6.44 11.19 2.78
N LYS A 117 6.52 11.47 4.09
CA LYS A 117 7.79 11.39 4.85
C LYS A 117 8.32 9.96 4.94
N LEU A 118 7.45 8.98 5.22
CA LEU A 118 7.83 7.57 5.29
C LEU A 118 8.31 7.05 3.94
N LYS A 119 7.58 7.34 2.85
CA LYS A 119 7.97 6.96 1.49
C LYS A 119 9.31 7.57 1.10
N ALA A 120 9.49 8.88 1.34
CA ALA A 120 10.74 9.56 1.07
C ALA A 120 11.93 8.95 1.85
N TYR A 121 11.71 8.59 3.12
CA TYR A 121 12.72 7.89 3.92
C TYR A 121 13.06 6.52 3.34
N ALA A 122 12.06 5.71 2.96
CA ALA A 122 12.27 4.40 2.33
C ALA A 122 13.04 4.55 1.01
N ASN A 123 12.61 5.48 0.14
CA ASN A 123 13.26 5.71 -1.15
C ASN A 123 14.72 6.19 -0.98
N LYS A 124 14.99 7.06 0.00
CA LYS A 124 16.37 7.47 0.34
C LYS A 124 17.26 6.29 0.73
N LYS A 125 16.67 5.23 1.32
CA LYS A 125 17.36 3.98 1.65
C LYS A 125 17.41 2.98 0.47
N GLY A 126 16.94 3.35 -0.71
CA GLY A 126 16.86 2.48 -1.88
C GLY A 126 15.74 1.45 -1.82
N ILE A 127 14.73 1.66 -0.97
CA ILE A 127 13.55 0.79 -0.81
C ILE A 127 12.39 1.41 -1.57
N SER A 128 11.81 0.65 -2.48
CA SER A 128 10.56 1.00 -3.17
C SER A 128 9.36 0.37 -2.46
N ILE A 129 8.25 1.07 -2.47
CA ILE A 129 6.99 0.61 -1.88
C ILE A 129 6.06 0.14 -3.00
N ILE A 130 5.60 -1.10 -2.91
CA ILE A 130 4.57 -1.66 -3.79
C ILE A 130 3.23 -1.52 -3.08
N GLY A 131 2.29 -0.81 -3.69
CA GLY A 131 0.92 -0.71 -3.23
C GLY A 131 0.01 -1.68 -3.97
N ASP A 132 -1.19 -1.87 -3.42
CA ASP A 132 -2.21 -2.73 -3.98
C ASP A 132 -3.50 -1.94 -4.22
N VAL A 133 -4.10 -2.11 -5.40
CA VAL A 133 -5.34 -1.43 -5.75
C VAL A 133 -6.36 -2.45 -6.26
N PRO A 134 -7.51 -2.61 -5.58
CA PRO A 134 -8.58 -3.46 -6.08
C PRO A 134 -9.16 -2.87 -7.36
N ILE A 135 -9.55 -3.73 -8.32
CA ILE A 135 -10.19 -3.25 -9.54
C ILE A 135 -11.47 -2.47 -9.21
N TYR A 136 -12.32 -2.98 -8.34
CA TYR A 136 -13.62 -2.37 -8.02
C TYR A 136 -13.56 -1.44 -6.80
N VAL A 137 -14.52 -0.52 -6.74
CA VAL A 137 -14.82 0.29 -5.55
C VAL A 137 -15.94 -0.37 -4.74
N ALA A 138 -16.04 -0.04 -3.46
CA ALA A 138 -17.17 -0.47 -2.67
C ALA A 138 -18.46 0.27 -3.11
N LEU A 139 -19.60 -0.41 -3.04
CA LEU A 139 -20.90 0.21 -3.29
C LEU A 139 -21.10 1.39 -2.34
N ASP A 140 -20.81 1.20 -1.07
CA ASP A 140 -20.89 2.21 -0.03
C ASP A 140 -19.58 2.97 0.09
N SER A 141 -19.29 3.82 -0.90
CA SER A 141 -18.08 4.64 -1.00
C SER A 141 -18.36 6.04 -1.53
N SER A 142 -17.46 6.96 -1.24
CA SER A 142 -17.50 8.31 -1.81
C SER A 142 -17.41 8.31 -3.33
N ASP A 143 -16.64 7.38 -3.90
CA ASP A 143 -16.50 7.24 -5.36
C ASP A 143 -17.83 6.88 -6.01
N ALA A 144 -18.53 5.88 -5.46
CA ALA A 144 -19.83 5.47 -5.99
C ALA A 144 -20.91 6.55 -5.83
N TRP A 145 -20.90 7.28 -4.71
CA TRP A 145 -21.85 8.37 -4.47
C TRP A 145 -21.54 9.63 -5.28
N ALA A 146 -20.24 9.97 -5.46
CA ALA A 146 -19.85 11.18 -6.15
C ALA A 146 -19.87 11.03 -7.68
N ASN A 147 -19.63 9.83 -8.20
CA ASN A 147 -19.50 9.54 -9.63
C ASN A 147 -20.37 8.33 -10.05
N PRO A 148 -21.69 8.33 -9.75
CA PRO A 148 -22.54 7.18 -10.02
C PRO A 148 -22.63 6.85 -11.52
N GLU A 149 -22.41 7.82 -12.41
CA GLU A 149 -22.43 7.67 -13.86
C GLU A 149 -21.29 6.77 -14.40
N MET A 150 -20.26 6.53 -13.61
CA MET A 150 -19.18 5.58 -13.98
C MET A 150 -19.54 4.12 -13.69
N LEU A 151 -20.69 3.87 -13.06
CA LEU A 151 -21.11 2.56 -12.57
C LEU A 151 -22.42 2.12 -13.22
N GLN A 152 -22.64 0.82 -13.28
CA GLN A 152 -23.86 0.22 -13.85
C GLN A 152 -25.01 0.24 -12.84
N PHE A 153 -25.54 1.42 -12.56
CA PHE A 153 -26.72 1.63 -11.72
C PHE A 153 -28.02 1.72 -12.55
N ASP A 154 -29.14 1.43 -11.92
CA ASP A 154 -30.46 1.77 -12.42
C ASP A 154 -30.87 3.21 -11.98
N GLU A 155 -32.15 3.57 -12.17
CA GLU A 155 -32.67 4.91 -11.84
C GLU A 155 -32.74 5.18 -10.34
N ASP A 156 -32.77 4.14 -9.51
CA ASP A 156 -32.78 4.20 -8.05
C ASP A 156 -31.38 4.06 -7.43
N TYR A 157 -30.32 3.99 -8.24
CA TYR A 157 -28.93 3.71 -7.88
C TYR A 157 -28.68 2.30 -7.32
N ASP A 158 -29.61 1.36 -7.53
CA ASP A 158 -29.32 -0.05 -7.28
C ASP A 158 -28.39 -0.59 -8.39
N PRO A 159 -27.35 -1.38 -8.03
CA PRO A 159 -26.52 -2.02 -9.03
C PRO A 159 -27.36 -2.94 -9.96
N LYS A 160 -27.19 -2.83 -11.26
CA LYS A 160 -27.81 -3.79 -12.22
C LYS A 160 -27.22 -5.18 -12.06
N ALA A 161 -25.93 -5.23 -11.78
CA ALA A 161 -25.17 -6.43 -11.45
C ALA A 161 -24.00 -6.06 -10.57
N VAL A 162 -23.41 -7.04 -9.89
CA VAL A 162 -22.27 -6.89 -9.01
C VAL A 162 -21.14 -7.83 -9.41
N ALA A 163 -19.93 -7.49 -9.00
CA ALA A 163 -18.71 -8.24 -9.28
C ALA A 163 -18.61 -9.53 -8.46
N GLY A 164 -17.91 -10.49 -9.01
CA GLY A 164 -17.54 -11.74 -8.36
C GLY A 164 -16.74 -12.65 -9.27
N CYS A 165 -16.66 -13.94 -8.91
CA CYS A 165 -16.07 -14.99 -9.72
C CYS A 165 -17.04 -16.17 -9.86
N PRO A 166 -17.01 -16.89 -11.00
CA PRO A 166 -17.85 -18.07 -11.18
C PRO A 166 -17.51 -19.19 -10.20
N PRO A 167 -18.38 -20.18 -10.04
CA PRO A 167 -18.05 -21.43 -9.39
C PRO A 167 -16.81 -22.10 -9.98
N ASP A 168 -15.91 -22.54 -9.10
CA ASP A 168 -14.67 -23.21 -9.44
C ASP A 168 -14.33 -24.36 -8.47
N ALA A 169 -13.13 -24.92 -8.56
CA ALA A 169 -12.67 -25.98 -7.66
C ALA A 169 -12.52 -25.51 -6.20
N PHE A 170 -12.38 -24.19 -5.96
CA PHE A 170 -12.18 -23.62 -4.61
C PHE A 170 -13.51 -23.14 -4.00
N SER A 171 -14.51 -22.81 -4.82
CA SER A 171 -15.83 -22.37 -4.38
C SER A 171 -16.93 -22.92 -5.26
N ALA A 172 -17.69 -23.88 -4.77
CA ALA A 172 -18.78 -24.52 -5.51
C ALA A 172 -19.92 -23.58 -5.91
N THR A 173 -20.08 -22.44 -5.22
CA THR A 173 -21.08 -21.39 -5.49
C THR A 173 -20.47 -20.14 -6.11
N GLY A 174 -19.17 -20.16 -6.39
CA GLY A 174 -18.41 -19.00 -6.79
C GLY A 174 -18.20 -17.97 -5.66
N GLN A 175 -17.68 -16.82 -6.00
CA GLN A 175 -17.46 -15.72 -5.06
C GLN A 175 -18.34 -14.54 -5.44
N LEU A 176 -19.18 -14.10 -4.53
CA LEU A 176 -19.97 -12.88 -4.64
C LEU A 176 -19.28 -11.75 -3.88
N TRP A 177 -18.64 -10.82 -4.59
CA TRP A 177 -17.92 -9.71 -3.96
C TRP A 177 -18.83 -8.54 -3.63
N GLY A 178 -19.89 -8.33 -4.43
CA GLY A 178 -20.91 -7.32 -4.16
C GLY A 178 -20.54 -5.90 -4.60
N ASN A 179 -19.37 -5.69 -5.19
CA ASN A 179 -18.95 -4.40 -5.71
C ASN A 179 -19.77 -4.04 -6.98
N PRO A 180 -20.18 -2.78 -7.19
CA PRO A 180 -20.81 -2.36 -8.43
C PRO A 180 -19.83 -2.46 -9.60
N LEU A 181 -20.36 -2.73 -10.78
CA LEU A 181 -19.59 -2.85 -12.01
C LEU A 181 -19.46 -1.51 -12.71
N TYR A 182 -18.33 -1.29 -13.39
CA TYR A 182 -18.10 -0.08 -14.16
C TYR A 182 -18.92 -0.04 -15.45
N ASP A 183 -19.47 1.13 -15.80
CA ASP A 183 -19.91 1.42 -17.17
C ASP A 183 -18.69 1.81 -18.01
N TRP A 184 -18.05 0.82 -18.59
CA TRP A 184 -16.86 1.02 -19.42
C TRP A 184 -17.10 1.90 -20.64
N LYS A 185 -18.34 1.99 -21.13
CA LYS A 185 -18.70 2.87 -22.25
C LYS A 185 -18.75 4.33 -21.81
N ALA A 186 -19.30 4.61 -20.63
CA ALA A 186 -19.30 5.94 -20.04
C ALA A 186 -17.87 6.40 -19.72
N LEU A 187 -17.09 5.54 -19.08
CA LEU A 187 -15.66 5.81 -18.75
C LEU A 187 -14.82 6.05 -20.01
N LYS A 188 -15.01 5.26 -21.07
CA LYS A 188 -14.31 5.48 -22.34
C LYS A 188 -14.67 6.83 -22.97
N LYS A 189 -15.94 7.20 -22.93
CA LYS A 189 -16.43 8.48 -23.46
C LYS A 189 -15.82 9.68 -22.74
N ASP A 190 -15.58 9.55 -21.43
CA ASP A 190 -14.87 10.53 -20.61
C ASP A 190 -13.31 10.45 -20.77
N GLY A 191 -12.81 9.52 -21.57
CA GLY A 191 -11.37 9.28 -21.73
C GLY A 191 -10.71 8.70 -20.49
N TYR A 192 -11.45 7.88 -19.73
CA TYR A 192 -11.04 7.19 -18.50
C TYR A 192 -10.53 8.15 -17.42
N GLY A 193 -11.11 9.36 -17.33
CA GLY A 193 -10.64 10.42 -16.44
C GLY A 193 -10.49 9.97 -15.00
N TRP A 194 -11.49 9.28 -14.44
CA TRP A 194 -11.45 8.75 -13.08
C TRP A 194 -10.32 7.72 -12.87
N TRP A 195 -10.11 6.79 -13.83
CA TRP A 195 -9.02 5.81 -13.74
C TRP A 195 -7.65 6.46 -13.82
N VAL A 196 -7.49 7.47 -14.66
CA VAL A 196 -6.24 8.26 -14.74
C VAL A 196 -5.95 8.93 -13.40
N GLN A 197 -6.96 9.57 -12.80
CA GLN A 197 -6.84 10.20 -11.49
C GLN A 197 -6.47 9.17 -10.41
N ARG A 198 -7.19 8.05 -10.35
CA ARG A 198 -6.95 6.97 -9.39
C ARG A 198 -5.52 6.44 -9.46
N MET A 199 -5.07 6.09 -10.67
CA MET A 199 -3.72 5.54 -10.86
C MET A 199 -2.63 6.58 -10.60
N THR A 200 -2.85 7.85 -10.97
CA THR A 200 -1.93 8.94 -10.65
C THR A 200 -1.77 9.08 -9.13
N HIS A 201 -2.88 9.12 -8.40
CA HIS A 201 -2.84 9.21 -6.93
C HIS A 201 -2.19 7.97 -6.29
N CYS A 202 -2.44 6.77 -6.81
CA CYS A 202 -1.76 5.55 -6.33
C CYS A 202 -0.23 5.66 -6.49
N LEU A 203 0.28 6.23 -7.58
CA LEU A 203 1.72 6.41 -7.80
C LEU A 203 2.35 7.51 -6.93
N GLU A 204 1.55 8.47 -6.42
CA GLU A 204 2.01 9.38 -5.38
C GLU A 204 2.23 8.64 -4.05
N LEU A 205 1.35 7.69 -3.74
CA LEU A 205 1.45 6.88 -2.52
C LEU A 205 2.50 5.77 -2.63
N TYR A 206 2.66 5.16 -3.80
CA TYR A 206 3.50 3.97 -4.03
C TYR A 206 4.51 4.22 -5.16
N ASP A 207 5.52 3.39 -5.25
CA ASP A 207 6.51 3.41 -6.35
C ASP A 207 6.11 2.44 -7.48
N VAL A 208 5.34 1.41 -7.13
CA VAL A 208 4.76 0.42 -8.04
C VAL A 208 3.35 0.09 -7.54
N VAL A 209 2.41 -0.12 -8.44
CA VAL A 209 1.02 -0.47 -8.10
C VAL A 209 0.71 -1.88 -8.60
N ARG A 210 0.37 -2.80 -7.68
CA ARG A 210 -0.26 -4.05 -8.03
C ARG A 210 -1.74 -3.81 -8.30
N ILE A 211 -2.20 -4.15 -9.50
CA ILE A 211 -3.62 -4.11 -9.83
C ILE A 211 -4.19 -5.50 -9.56
N ASP A 212 -5.08 -5.56 -8.60
CA ASP A 212 -5.81 -6.78 -8.22
C ASP A 212 -6.86 -7.13 -9.28
N HIS A 213 -7.01 -8.42 -9.56
CA HIS A 213 -7.95 -8.99 -10.53
C HIS A 213 -7.80 -8.40 -11.95
N PHE A 214 -6.56 -8.39 -12.48
CA PHE A 214 -6.24 -7.82 -13.81
C PHE A 214 -7.09 -8.40 -14.95
N ARG A 215 -7.46 -9.70 -14.85
CA ARG A 215 -8.33 -10.31 -15.86
C ARG A 215 -9.68 -9.60 -16.03
N GLY A 216 -10.17 -8.93 -14.99
CA GLY A 216 -11.44 -8.19 -15.01
C GLY A 216 -11.47 -7.02 -16.00
N PHE A 217 -10.31 -6.62 -16.54
CA PHE A 217 -10.25 -5.64 -17.63
C PHE A 217 -10.42 -6.29 -19.02
N ASP A 218 -10.18 -7.57 -19.17
CA ASP A 218 -10.51 -8.33 -20.39
C ASP A 218 -11.98 -8.74 -20.36
N GLU A 219 -12.34 -9.57 -19.39
CA GLU A 219 -13.70 -9.98 -19.11
C GLU A 219 -13.97 -9.97 -17.61
N TYR A 220 -15.08 -9.40 -17.20
CA TYR A 220 -15.51 -9.38 -15.80
C TYR A 220 -16.78 -10.22 -15.61
N TYR A 221 -16.90 -10.82 -14.41
CA TYR A 221 -18.02 -11.68 -14.09
C TYR A 221 -19.13 -10.88 -13.41
N ALA A 222 -20.26 -10.73 -14.11
CA ALA A 222 -21.42 -9.93 -13.70
C ALA A 222 -22.50 -10.83 -13.08
N ILE A 223 -22.78 -10.65 -11.79
CA ILE A 223 -23.77 -11.40 -11.03
C ILE A 223 -25.01 -10.52 -10.84
N PRO A 224 -26.23 -10.99 -11.16
CA PRO A 224 -27.46 -10.20 -10.94
C PRO A 224 -27.54 -9.68 -9.50
N TYR A 225 -27.80 -8.38 -9.32
CA TYR A 225 -27.94 -7.79 -8.00
C TYR A 225 -29.06 -8.45 -7.19
N GLY A 226 -28.82 -8.71 -5.92
CA GLY A 226 -29.74 -9.42 -5.04
C GLY A 226 -29.59 -10.95 -5.03
N ASP A 227 -28.76 -11.53 -5.91
CA ASP A 227 -28.39 -12.93 -5.83
C ASP A 227 -27.57 -13.22 -4.57
N LYS A 228 -27.67 -14.43 -4.04
CA LYS A 228 -26.94 -14.85 -2.84
C LYS A 228 -25.67 -15.64 -3.16
N THR A 229 -25.52 -16.08 -4.39
CA THR A 229 -24.38 -16.84 -4.89
C THR A 229 -23.97 -16.34 -6.26
N ALA A 230 -22.81 -16.73 -6.73
CA ALA A 230 -22.31 -16.33 -8.05
C ALA A 230 -22.73 -17.27 -9.20
N GLU A 231 -23.58 -18.27 -8.95
CA GLU A 231 -23.92 -19.32 -9.91
C GLU A 231 -24.64 -18.83 -11.17
N ARG A 232 -25.37 -17.70 -11.09
CA ARG A 232 -26.14 -17.13 -12.22
C ARG A 232 -25.43 -15.98 -12.93
N GLY A 233 -24.19 -15.73 -12.58
CA GLY A 233 -23.41 -14.70 -13.24
C GLY A 233 -23.04 -15.06 -14.67
N LYS A 234 -22.56 -14.07 -15.41
CA LYS A 234 -22.07 -14.20 -16.80
C LYS A 234 -20.84 -13.35 -17.01
N TRP A 235 -20.00 -13.77 -17.95
CA TRP A 235 -18.88 -12.97 -18.40
C TRP A 235 -19.35 -11.84 -19.32
N GLU A 236 -18.82 -10.66 -19.14
CA GLU A 236 -19.02 -9.46 -19.96
C GLU A 236 -17.67 -8.84 -20.33
N GLU A 237 -17.60 -8.24 -21.53
CA GLU A 237 -16.38 -7.61 -22.04
C GLU A 237 -15.96 -6.39 -21.20
N GLY A 238 -14.70 -6.34 -20.83
CA GLY A 238 -14.03 -5.21 -20.21
C GLY A 238 -13.49 -4.18 -21.22
N PRO A 239 -12.73 -3.18 -20.77
CA PRO A 239 -12.15 -2.15 -21.65
C PRO A 239 -10.92 -2.65 -22.41
N GLY A 240 -10.33 -3.79 -22.03
CA GLY A 240 -9.12 -4.33 -22.61
C GLY A 240 -7.96 -3.35 -22.59
N MET A 241 -7.10 -3.43 -23.59
CA MET A 241 -5.93 -2.56 -23.75
C MET A 241 -6.25 -1.07 -23.97
N ASP A 242 -7.48 -0.73 -24.34
CA ASP A 242 -7.89 0.67 -24.57
C ASP A 242 -7.70 1.55 -23.31
N LEU A 243 -8.01 0.99 -22.14
CA LEU A 243 -7.72 1.65 -20.85
C LEU A 243 -6.22 1.81 -20.62
N PHE A 244 -5.44 0.73 -20.76
CA PHE A 244 -4.01 0.74 -20.46
C PHE A 244 -3.22 1.64 -21.42
N HIS A 245 -3.53 1.63 -22.71
CA HIS A 245 -2.97 2.60 -23.66
C HIS A 245 -3.26 4.05 -23.27
N THR A 246 -4.45 4.30 -22.69
CA THR A 246 -4.78 5.64 -22.20
C THR A 246 -4.00 6.01 -20.96
N LEU A 247 -3.85 5.08 -20.02
CA LEU A 247 -3.06 5.28 -18.79
C LEU A 247 -1.58 5.53 -19.14
N ASP A 248 -0.97 4.69 -19.97
CA ASP A 248 0.44 4.82 -20.40
C ASP A 248 0.70 6.15 -21.10
N LYS A 249 -0.27 6.64 -21.89
CA LYS A 249 -0.16 7.92 -22.57
C LYS A 249 -0.24 9.11 -21.62
N LYS A 250 -1.06 9.01 -20.56
CA LYS A 250 -1.38 10.13 -19.66
C LYS A 250 -0.51 10.16 -18.41
N ILE A 251 -0.02 9.01 -17.97
CA ILE A 251 0.75 8.86 -16.73
C ILE A 251 2.19 8.52 -17.09
N LYS A 252 3.10 9.40 -16.71
CA LYS A 252 4.52 9.17 -16.93
C LYS A 252 5.04 8.12 -15.92
N ASP A 253 5.90 7.21 -16.42
CA ASP A 253 6.55 6.19 -15.60
C ASP A 253 5.56 5.29 -14.82
N LEU A 254 4.43 4.94 -15.45
CA LEU A 254 3.44 4.03 -14.91
C LEU A 254 4.07 2.65 -14.66
N ARG A 255 4.13 2.24 -13.39
CA ARG A 255 4.69 0.95 -12.96
C ARG A 255 3.61 0.10 -12.34
N VAL A 256 3.25 -0.97 -13.03
CA VAL A 256 2.16 -1.87 -12.66
C VAL A 256 2.69 -3.30 -12.54
N ILE A 257 2.16 -4.03 -11.55
CA ILE A 257 2.18 -5.49 -11.47
C ILE A 257 0.74 -5.93 -11.69
N ALA A 258 0.52 -6.84 -12.64
CA ALA A 258 -0.79 -7.37 -12.93
C ALA A 258 -1.04 -8.65 -12.11
N GLU A 259 -2.12 -8.67 -11.32
CA GLU A 259 -2.56 -9.91 -10.69
C GLU A 259 -3.32 -10.75 -11.71
N ASP A 260 -2.64 -11.79 -12.23
CA ASP A 260 -3.08 -12.72 -13.25
C ASP A 260 -3.28 -14.14 -12.68
N LEU A 261 -3.75 -14.24 -11.46
CA LEU A 261 -3.97 -15.54 -10.79
C LEU A 261 -5.30 -16.18 -11.22
N GLY A 262 -5.40 -17.49 -11.05
CA GLY A 262 -6.59 -18.28 -11.35
C GLY A 262 -6.67 -18.75 -12.79
N PHE A 263 -7.91 -18.90 -13.31
CA PHE A 263 -8.14 -19.38 -14.67
C PHE A 263 -7.97 -18.24 -15.70
N LEU A 264 -6.98 -18.36 -16.57
CA LEU A 264 -6.65 -17.38 -17.60
C LEU A 264 -7.12 -17.87 -18.97
N THR A 265 -7.78 -17.00 -19.71
CA THR A 265 -8.12 -17.20 -21.13
C THR A 265 -6.93 -16.75 -22.00
N GLU A 266 -6.92 -17.17 -23.27
CA GLU A 266 -5.91 -16.73 -24.24
C GLU A 266 -5.90 -15.19 -24.39
N SER A 267 -7.09 -14.55 -24.38
CA SER A 267 -7.22 -13.10 -24.46
C SER A 267 -6.59 -12.36 -23.27
N VAL A 268 -6.73 -12.88 -22.05
CA VAL A 268 -6.06 -12.32 -20.86
C VAL A 268 -4.55 -12.42 -20.98
N LEU A 269 -4.02 -13.54 -21.47
CA LEU A 269 -2.58 -13.73 -21.67
C LEU A 269 -2.04 -12.80 -22.77
N GLU A 270 -2.80 -12.59 -23.85
CA GLU A 270 -2.47 -11.63 -24.90
C GLU A 270 -2.47 -10.19 -24.34
N MET A 271 -3.48 -9.81 -23.57
CA MET A 271 -3.59 -8.51 -22.92
C MET A 271 -2.42 -8.27 -21.95
N LEU A 272 -2.05 -9.26 -21.14
CA LEU A 272 -0.90 -9.17 -20.24
C LEU A 272 0.41 -8.99 -21.02
N LYS A 273 0.59 -9.76 -22.10
CA LYS A 273 1.76 -9.65 -22.97
C LYS A 273 1.85 -8.30 -23.66
N GLU A 274 0.73 -7.79 -24.18
CA GLU A 274 0.67 -6.48 -24.87
C GLU A 274 0.94 -5.33 -23.90
N SER A 275 0.42 -5.40 -22.66
CA SER A 275 0.68 -4.39 -21.63
C SER A 275 2.16 -4.32 -21.21
N GLY A 276 2.90 -5.43 -21.36
CA GLY A 276 4.28 -5.54 -20.86
C GLY A 276 4.39 -5.57 -19.34
N TYR A 277 3.28 -5.61 -18.60
CA TYR A 277 3.29 -5.67 -17.15
C TYR A 277 3.71 -7.06 -16.66
N PRO A 278 4.53 -7.16 -15.58
CA PRO A 278 4.82 -8.44 -14.97
C PRO A 278 3.57 -9.05 -14.34
N GLY A 279 3.29 -10.32 -14.65
CA GLY A 279 2.31 -11.13 -13.96
C GLY A 279 2.86 -11.75 -12.68
N MET A 280 2.04 -12.47 -11.95
CA MET A 280 2.38 -13.06 -10.65
C MET A 280 2.56 -14.57 -10.72
N LYS A 281 3.51 -15.09 -9.98
CA LYS A 281 3.76 -16.53 -9.80
C LYS A 281 3.78 -16.85 -8.31
N VAL A 282 2.81 -17.64 -7.85
CA VAL A 282 2.68 -18.04 -6.44
C VAL A 282 3.13 -19.50 -6.30
N LEU A 283 4.21 -19.74 -5.55
CA LEU A 283 4.77 -21.09 -5.40
C LEU A 283 3.78 -22.10 -4.80
N GLN A 284 2.93 -21.69 -3.86
CA GLN A 284 1.92 -22.59 -3.29
C GLN A 284 1.01 -23.20 -4.37
N PHE A 285 0.75 -22.45 -5.46
CA PHE A 285 -0.09 -22.95 -6.56
C PHE A 285 0.66 -23.89 -7.54
N ALA A 286 1.97 -24.00 -7.38
CA ALA A 286 2.75 -24.92 -8.20
C ALA A 286 2.51 -26.40 -7.85
N PHE A 287 1.95 -26.68 -6.68
CA PHE A 287 1.89 -28.00 -6.08
C PHE A 287 0.44 -28.44 -5.82
N ASP A 288 -0.40 -28.31 -6.83
CA ASP A 288 -1.83 -28.64 -6.85
C ASP A 288 -2.13 -30.07 -7.34
N GLY A 289 -1.14 -30.95 -7.29
CA GLY A 289 -1.23 -32.30 -7.82
C GLY A 289 -0.94 -32.43 -9.32
N SER A 290 -0.71 -31.31 -10.01
CA SER A 290 -0.32 -31.27 -11.42
C SER A 290 1.20 -31.11 -11.55
N GLU A 291 1.87 -32.15 -12.11
CA GLU A 291 3.30 -32.08 -12.44
C GLU A 291 3.59 -31.14 -13.61
N ASP A 292 2.56 -30.53 -14.21
CA ASP A 292 2.66 -29.62 -15.36
C ASP A 292 2.14 -28.21 -15.05
N SER A 293 2.07 -27.83 -13.79
CA SER A 293 1.62 -26.50 -13.36
C SER A 293 2.46 -25.36 -13.95
N SER A 294 1.81 -24.32 -14.47
CA SER A 294 2.47 -23.10 -14.96
C SER A 294 3.15 -22.28 -13.86
N TYR A 295 2.87 -22.59 -12.61
CA TYR A 295 3.51 -21.98 -11.43
C TYR A 295 4.83 -22.66 -11.02
N LEU A 296 5.27 -23.71 -11.70
CA LEU A 296 6.57 -24.33 -11.44
C LEU A 296 7.70 -23.41 -11.92
N PRO A 297 8.73 -23.16 -11.10
CA PRO A 297 9.77 -22.16 -11.38
C PRO A 297 10.53 -22.32 -12.71
N TYR A 298 10.71 -23.54 -13.20
CA TYR A 298 11.37 -23.78 -14.48
C TYR A 298 10.55 -23.35 -15.71
N LYS A 299 9.27 -22.96 -15.50
CA LYS A 299 8.36 -22.47 -16.56
C LYS A 299 8.20 -20.96 -16.56
N TYR A 300 8.85 -20.25 -15.64
CA TYR A 300 8.69 -18.80 -15.56
C TYR A 300 9.36 -18.08 -16.73
N ASP A 301 8.70 -17.03 -17.18
CA ASP A 301 9.33 -15.96 -17.94
C ASP A 301 10.05 -15.00 -16.97
N HIS A 302 11.00 -14.20 -17.49
CA HIS A 302 11.69 -13.21 -16.68
C HIS A 302 10.74 -12.12 -16.16
N ASN A 303 9.87 -11.61 -17.04
CA ASN A 303 8.93 -10.54 -16.70
C ASN A 303 7.79 -11.04 -15.81
N CYS A 304 8.10 -11.46 -14.61
CA CYS A 304 7.11 -11.85 -13.60
C CYS A 304 7.60 -11.56 -12.18
N VAL A 305 6.67 -11.58 -11.25
CA VAL A 305 6.92 -11.47 -9.81
C VAL A 305 6.61 -12.81 -9.16
N VAL A 306 7.61 -13.43 -8.51
CA VAL A 306 7.41 -14.67 -7.77
C VAL A 306 7.15 -14.39 -6.29
N TYR A 307 6.20 -15.11 -5.72
CA TYR A 307 5.85 -15.11 -4.29
C TYR A 307 5.97 -16.54 -3.74
N THR A 308 6.36 -16.71 -2.47
CA THR A 308 6.13 -17.98 -1.77
C THR A 308 4.62 -18.17 -1.51
N GLY A 309 3.95 -17.14 -1.07
CA GLY A 309 2.51 -16.95 -0.94
C GLY A 309 2.20 -15.46 -0.86
N THR A 310 0.97 -15.04 -1.13
CA THR A 310 0.51 -13.66 -1.00
C THR A 310 -0.13 -13.42 0.38
N HIS A 311 -0.66 -12.22 0.61
CA HIS A 311 -1.44 -11.91 1.81
C HIS A 311 -2.75 -12.73 1.92
N ASP A 312 -3.27 -13.23 0.81
CA ASP A 312 -4.50 -14.05 0.75
C ASP A 312 -4.23 -15.54 1.00
N ASN A 313 -2.98 -15.96 0.87
CA ASN A 313 -2.60 -17.35 1.10
C ASN A 313 -2.39 -17.65 2.60
N GLU A 314 -2.32 -18.91 2.92
CA GLU A 314 -1.75 -19.36 4.19
C GLU A 314 -0.28 -18.96 4.25
N THR A 315 0.28 -18.84 5.45
CA THR A 315 1.75 -18.77 5.57
C THR A 315 2.35 -20.05 4.96
N THR A 316 3.55 -19.97 4.39
CA THR A 316 4.18 -21.14 3.76
C THR A 316 4.34 -22.31 4.73
N LYS A 317 4.60 -22.03 6.02
CA LYS A 317 4.61 -23.06 7.05
C LYS A 317 3.24 -23.68 7.28
N GLY A 318 2.21 -22.86 7.49
CA GLY A 318 0.85 -23.35 7.74
C GLY A 318 0.31 -24.16 6.56
N TRP A 319 0.59 -23.70 5.33
CA TRP A 319 0.27 -24.43 4.11
C TRP A 319 0.96 -25.80 4.06
N LEU A 320 2.28 -25.89 4.32
CA LEU A 320 3.01 -27.15 4.36
C LEU A 320 2.49 -28.12 5.42
N GLU A 321 2.09 -27.60 6.59
CA GLU A 321 1.51 -28.42 7.68
C GLU A 321 0.12 -28.96 7.33
N ASN A 322 -0.62 -28.29 6.45
CA ASN A 322 -1.95 -28.71 6.00
C ASN A 322 -1.91 -29.63 4.77
N LEU A 323 -0.80 -29.64 4.00
CA LEU A 323 -0.66 -30.53 2.86
C LEU A 323 -0.59 -31.99 3.27
N GLN A 324 -1.17 -32.86 2.43
CA GLN A 324 -1.20 -34.30 2.66
C GLN A 324 -0.96 -35.08 1.37
N GLY A 325 -0.68 -36.34 1.52
CA GLY A 325 -0.64 -37.32 0.42
C GLY A 325 0.35 -36.96 -0.68
N HIS A 326 -0.13 -36.95 -1.92
CA HIS A 326 0.68 -36.73 -3.11
C HIS A 326 1.31 -35.34 -3.14
N ASP A 327 0.56 -34.31 -2.81
CA ASP A 327 1.02 -32.93 -2.91
C ASP A 327 2.16 -32.64 -1.93
N LEU A 328 2.03 -33.06 -0.67
CA LEU A 328 3.12 -32.96 0.30
C LEU A 328 4.37 -33.72 -0.16
N LYS A 329 4.18 -34.92 -0.72
CA LYS A 329 5.29 -35.71 -1.26
C LYS A 329 5.96 -34.96 -2.40
N PHE A 330 5.20 -34.46 -3.36
CA PHE A 330 5.71 -33.74 -4.52
C PHE A 330 6.48 -32.49 -4.13
N VAL A 331 5.95 -31.66 -3.23
CA VAL A 331 6.67 -30.49 -2.70
C VAL A 331 8.02 -30.90 -2.12
N ARG A 332 8.03 -31.90 -1.21
CA ARG A 332 9.25 -32.34 -0.51
C ARG A 332 10.29 -32.89 -1.48
N GLU A 333 9.87 -33.65 -2.49
CA GLU A 333 10.74 -34.15 -3.56
C GLU A 333 11.28 -32.99 -4.39
N TYR A 334 10.44 -32.05 -4.81
CA TYR A 334 10.83 -30.90 -5.64
C TYR A 334 11.89 -30.02 -4.97
N ILE A 335 11.73 -29.75 -3.66
CA ILE A 335 12.66 -28.92 -2.90
C ILE A 335 13.80 -29.73 -2.24
N ASN A 336 13.88 -31.01 -2.51
CA ASN A 336 14.87 -31.93 -1.91
C ASN A 336 14.84 -31.91 -0.36
N CYS A 337 13.66 -31.94 0.26
CA CYS A 337 13.41 -31.78 1.69
C CYS A 337 12.58 -32.96 2.25
N TYR A 338 13.08 -34.17 2.14
CA TYR A 338 12.31 -35.42 2.37
C TYR A 338 11.86 -35.59 3.82
N GLU A 339 12.78 -35.54 4.78
CA GLU A 339 12.54 -35.80 6.22
C GLU A 339 12.90 -34.61 7.12
N GLN A 340 13.32 -33.51 6.53
CA GLN A 340 13.72 -32.32 7.28
C GLN A 340 12.53 -31.70 8.00
N PRO A 341 12.79 -30.96 9.11
CA PRO A 341 11.79 -30.17 9.80
C PRO A 341 11.07 -29.20 8.85
N VAL A 342 9.82 -28.90 9.14
CA VAL A 342 9.00 -28.02 8.30
C VAL A 342 9.63 -26.63 8.08
N ASN A 343 10.33 -26.11 9.08
CA ASN A 343 11.02 -24.82 8.94
C ASN A 343 12.15 -24.86 7.88
N ASP A 344 12.85 -25.99 7.74
CA ASP A 344 13.87 -26.15 6.69
C ASP A 344 13.22 -26.22 5.29
N CYS A 345 12.01 -26.83 5.21
CA CYS A 345 11.22 -26.83 3.97
C CYS A 345 10.74 -25.44 3.59
N VAL A 346 10.33 -24.59 4.56
CA VAL A 346 10.00 -23.18 4.31
C VAL A 346 11.20 -22.43 3.70
N TRP A 347 12.38 -22.58 4.32
CA TRP A 347 13.61 -21.96 3.80
C TRP A 347 14.01 -22.51 2.42
N ALA A 348 13.74 -23.79 2.14
CA ALA A 348 13.95 -24.38 0.81
C ALA A 348 13.01 -23.75 -0.24
N LEU A 349 11.75 -23.48 0.10
CA LEU A 349 10.79 -22.77 -0.78
C LEU A 349 11.19 -21.31 -0.98
N ILE A 350 11.65 -20.60 0.06
CA ILE A 350 12.24 -19.26 -0.09
C ILE A 350 13.41 -19.28 -1.08
N ARG A 351 14.33 -20.24 -0.94
CA ARG A 351 15.44 -20.40 -1.88
C ARG A 351 14.96 -20.70 -3.29
N THR A 352 13.94 -21.53 -3.44
CA THR A 352 13.32 -21.84 -4.73
C THR A 352 12.79 -20.59 -5.41
N ALA A 353 12.07 -19.73 -4.69
CA ALA A 353 11.60 -18.44 -5.21
C ALA A 353 12.76 -17.52 -5.61
N LEU A 354 13.75 -17.36 -4.74
CA LEU A 354 14.90 -16.48 -4.99
C LEU A 354 15.82 -16.99 -6.11
N SER A 355 15.90 -18.30 -6.36
CA SER A 355 16.70 -18.91 -7.42
C SER A 355 16.01 -18.91 -8.79
N SER A 356 14.74 -18.54 -8.87
CA SER A 356 13.98 -18.48 -10.11
C SER A 356 14.49 -17.38 -11.06
N VAL A 357 14.05 -17.42 -12.31
CA VAL A 357 14.36 -16.39 -13.32
C VAL A 357 13.50 -15.14 -13.21
N ALA A 358 12.50 -15.13 -12.32
CA ALA A 358 11.61 -13.98 -12.13
C ALA A 358 12.41 -12.70 -11.82
N ASP A 359 12.07 -11.59 -12.44
CA ASP A 359 12.76 -10.30 -12.24
C ASP A 359 12.60 -9.79 -10.81
N LEU A 360 11.46 -10.07 -10.16
CA LEU A 360 11.19 -9.71 -8.78
C LEU A 360 10.77 -10.94 -7.96
N ALA A 361 11.24 -11.03 -6.72
CA ALA A 361 10.79 -12.02 -5.74
C ALA A 361 10.31 -11.31 -4.47
N VAL A 362 9.08 -11.59 -4.06
CA VAL A 362 8.46 -11.04 -2.85
C VAL A 362 8.21 -12.18 -1.87
N ILE A 363 8.85 -12.10 -0.72
CA ILE A 363 8.75 -13.13 0.33
C ILE A 363 8.09 -12.50 1.57
N PRO A 364 6.95 -13.02 2.03
CA PRO A 364 6.34 -12.56 3.28
C PRO A 364 7.30 -12.68 4.46
N ILE A 365 7.32 -11.69 5.34
CA ILE A 365 8.16 -11.75 6.55
C ILE A 365 7.80 -12.93 7.45
N GLN A 366 6.54 -13.34 7.44
CA GLN A 366 6.07 -14.52 8.15
C GLN A 366 6.81 -15.78 7.73
N ASP A 367 7.15 -15.91 6.45
CA ASP A 367 7.85 -17.07 5.91
C ASP A 367 9.33 -17.07 6.35
N TYR A 368 10.01 -15.91 6.32
CA TYR A 368 11.35 -15.79 6.87
C TYR A 368 11.43 -16.14 8.37
N LEU A 369 10.35 -15.87 9.10
CA LEU A 369 10.22 -16.17 10.52
C LEU A 369 9.66 -17.57 10.78
N CYS A 370 9.30 -18.33 9.74
CA CYS A 370 8.67 -19.66 9.82
C CYS A 370 7.44 -19.66 10.74
N LEU A 371 6.58 -18.64 10.66
CA LEU A 371 5.34 -18.53 11.41
C LEU A 371 4.23 -19.37 10.76
N GLY A 372 3.37 -19.96 11.57
CA GLY A 372 2.18 -20.69 11.12
C GLY A 372 0.99 -19.76 10.80
N ASN A 373 -0.19 -20.36 10.61
CA ASN A 373 -1.40 -19.64 10.20
C ASN A 373 -1.93 -18.63 11.22
N GLU A 374 -1.43 -18.63 12.45
CA GLU A 374 -1.66 -17.58 13.44
C GLU A 374 -1.16 -16.20 12.97
N ALA A 375 -0.23 -16.17 12.00
CA ALA A 375 0.32 -14.97 11.40
C ALA A 375 -0.26 -14.66 9.99
N ARG A 376 -1.26 -15.42 9.52
CA ARG A 376 -1.93 -15.15 8.24
C ARG A 376 -2.54 -13.75 8.22
N MET A 377 -2.39 -13.03 7.09
CA MET A 377 -2.90 -11.67 6.95
C MET A 377 -4.38 -11.64 6.60
N ASN A 378 -4.78 -12.41 5.60
CA ASN A 378 -6.14 -12.41 5.08
C ASN A 378 -6.60 -13.82 4.70
N ALA A 379 -7.85 -14.13 5.01
CA ALA A 379 -8.54 -15.31 4.51
C ALA A 379 -9.71 -14.83 3.64
N PRO A 380 -9.63 -14.97 2.32
CA PRO A 380 -10.67 -14.50 1.39
C PRO A 380 -12.06 -15.05 1.76
N SER A 381 -13.09 -14.26 1.50
CA SER A 381 -14.50 -14.59 1.80
C SER A 381 -14.82 -14.78 3.29
N THR A 382 -13.97 -14.29 4.20
CA THR A 382 -14.23 -14.31 5.65
C THR A 382 -14.33 -12.91 6.23
N LEU A 383 -15.07 -12.79 7.35
CA LEU A 383 -15.14 -11.57 8.15
C LEU A 383 -14.45 -11.77 9.48
N GLY A 384 -13.90 -10.70 10.05
CA GLY A 384 -13.42 -10.70 11.45
C GLY A 384 -11.91 -10.44 11.58
N ASP A 385 -11.08 -11.48 11.64
CA ASP A 385 -9.68 -11.32 12.08
C ASP A 385 -8.65 -11.01 10.99
N ASN A 386 -9.10 -10.67 9.79
CA ASN A 386 -8.22 -10.27 8.68
C ASN A 386 -7.48 -8.95 8.95
N TRP A 387 -6.26 -8.83 8.47
CA TRP A 387 -5.40 -7.63 8.52
C TRP A 387 -5.02 -7.18 9.94
N LYS A 388 -5.09 -8.07 10.93
CA LYS A 388 -4.81 -7.74 12.34
C LYS A 388 -3.40 -8.12 12.79
N TRP A 389 -2.77 -9.11 12.16
CA TRP A 389 -1.43 -9.52 12.53
C TRP A 389 -0.43 -8.35 12.42
N ARG A 390 0.48 -8.25 13.37
CA ARG A 390 1.52 -7.22 13.41
C ARG A 390 2.84 -7.82 13.82
N LEU A 391 3.88 -7.46 13.08
CA LEU A 391 5.26 -7.75 13.44
C LEU A 391 5.67 -6.91 14.64
N THR A 392 6.35 -7.53 15.61
CA THR A 392 6.94 -6.83 16.76
C THR A 392 8.45 -6.72 16.61
N ALA A 393 9.04 -5.67 17.20
CA ALA A 393 10.47 -5.36 17.05
C ALA A 393 11.42 -6.51 17.46
N ASN A 394 10.99 -7.36 18.41
CA ASN A 394 11.82 -8.46 18.92
C ASN A 394 11.71 -9.78 18.13
N GLN A 395 10.86 -9.84 17.11
CA GLN A 395 10.67 -11.06 16.31
C GLN A 395 11.75 -11.24 15.25
N ILE A 396 12.39 -10.18 14.81
CA ILE A 396 13.47 -10.27 13.82
C ILE A 396 14.80 -10.25 14.59
N SER A 397 15.47 -11.41 14.65
CA SER A 397 16.81 -11.52 15.23
C SER A 397 17.90 -11.10 14.25
N GLU A 398 19.08 -10.74 14.74
CA GLU A 398 20.26 -10.50 13.90
C GLU A 398 20.61 -11.72 13.04
N THR A 399 20.43 -12.92 13.59
CA THR A 399 20.62 -14.18 12.86
C THR A 399 19.65 -14.31 11.70
N THR A 400 18.38 -13.94 11.90
CA THR A 400 17.38 -13.92 10.82
C THR A 400 17.77 -12.92 9.72
N LEU A 401 18.15 -11.70 10.11
CA LEU A 401 18.60 -10.68 9.16
C LEU A 401 19.84 -11.13 8.38
N TYR A 402 20.80 -11.76 9.06
CA TYR A 402 21.98 -12.33 8.40
C TYR A 402 21.59 -13.40 7.37
N HIS A 403 20.71 -14.33 7.72
CA HIS A 403 20.25 -15.37 6.79
C HIS A 403 19.47 -14.79 5.60
N MET A 404 18.59 -13.81 5.83
CA MET A 404 17.87 -13.09 4.76
C MET A 404 18.87 -12.44 3.80
N ARG A 405 19.85 -11.71 4.32
CA ARG A 405 20.89 -11.06 3.50
C ARG A 405 21.68 -12.08 2.70
N GLU A 406 22.16 -13.15 3.34
CA GLU A 406 22.98 -14.15 2.68
C GLU A 406 22.25 -14.92 1.57
N VAL A 407 20.99 -15.32 1.80
CA VAL A 407 20.23 -16.00 0.76
C VAL A 407 19.94 -15.05 -0.43
N THR A 408 19.65 -13.79 -0.15
CA THR A 408 19.46 -12.76 -1.19
C THR A 408 20.74 -12.53 -1.99
N ARG A 409 21.90 -12.48 -1.33
CA ARG A 409 23.22 -12.35 -1.95
C ARG A 409 23.59 -13.55 -2.83
N ILE A 410 23.38 -14.78 -2.32
CA ILE A 410 23.72 -16.02 -3.03
C ILE A 410 23.01 -16.11 -4.37
N TYR A 411 21.75 -15.68 -4.44
CA TYR A 411 20.96 -15.69 -5.68
C TYR A 411 21.06 -14.39 -6.49
N GLY A 412 22.05 -13.54 -6.18
CA GLY A 412 22.35 -12.33 -6.98
C GLY A 412 21.29 -11.23 -6.91
N ARG A 413 20.41 -11.26 -5.89
CA ARG A 413 19.29 -10.30 -5.73
C ARG A 413 19.60 -9.18 -4.72
N LEU A 414 20.77 -9.18 -4.09
CA LEU A 414 21.20 -8.10 -3.22
C LEU A 414 21.54 -6.88 -4.09
N ALA A 415 20.95 -5.74 -3.80
CA ALA A 415 21.29 -4.50 -4.49
C ALA A 415 22.80 -4.22 -4.33
N LYS A 416 23.46 -3.88 -5.44
CA LYS A 416 24.85 -3.40 -5.38
C LYS A 416 24.84 -2.08 -4.62
N ALA A 417 25.69 -1.98 -3.57
CA ALA A 417 25.94 -0.68 -2.96
C ALA A 417 26.44 0.26 -4.07
N SER A 418 25.84 1.44 -4.19
CA SER A 418 26.37 2.44 -5.10
C SER A 418 27.78 2.78 -4.63
N GLU A 419 28.76 2.66 -5.51
CA GLU A 419 30.18 2.97 -5.22
C GLU A 419 30.35 4.39 -4.61
N GLU A 420 29.42 5.30 -4.90
CA GLU A 420 29.36 6.65 -4.30
C GLU A 420 29.03 6.67 -2.79
N LYS A 421 28.30 5.69 -2.25
CA LYS A 421 27.93 5.67 -0.82
C LYS A 421 29.05 5.10 0.07
N GLU A 422 29.85 4.16 -0.44
CA GLU A 422 31.02 3.66 0.29
C GLU A 422 32.10 4.74 0.38
N THR A 423 32.29 5.56 -0.66
CA THR A 423 33.24 6.69 -0.63
C THR A 423 32.79 7.80 0.29
N ASP A 424 31.49 8.10 0.38
CA ASP A 424 30.95 9.12 1.28
C ASP A 424 30.96 8.69 2.76
N GLU A 425 30.70 7.40 3.06
CA GLU A 425 30.81 6.87 4.44
C GLU A 425 32.28 6.80 4.91
N ILE A 426 33.21 6.45 4.04
CA ILE A 426 34.65 6.46 4.33
C ILE A 426 35.15 7.92 4.49
N ALA A 427 34.74 8.83 3.62
CA ALA A 427 35.12 10.24 3.69
C ALA A 427 34.57 10.91 4.96
N ASN A 428 33.33 10.62 5.36
CA ASN A 428 32.74 11.15 6.60
C ASN A 428 33.42 10.57 7.86
N ALA A 429 33.76 9.27 7.85
CA ALA A 429 34.49 8.64 8.97
C ALA A 429 35.90 9.22 9.12
N GLU A 430 36.61 9.48 8.00
CA GLU A 430 37.95 10.14 8.04
C GLU A 430 37.88 11.62 8.48
N GLU A 431 36.77 12.30 8.20
CA GLU A 431 36.55 13.68 8.59
C GLU A 431 36.20 13.79 10.10
N GLU A 432 35.44 12.84 10.63
CA GLU A 432 35.16 12.71 12.09
C GLU A 432 36.43 12.37 12.85
N GLU A 433 37.29 11.44 12.39
CA GLU A 433 38.58 11.13 13.03
C GLU A 433 39.55 12.33 12.98
N ARG A 434 39.54 13.13 11.93
CA ARG A 434 40.35 14.34 11.84
C ARG A 434 39.87 15.43 12.80
N GLN A 435 38.57 15.59 12.98
CA GLN A 435 38.00 16.57 13.93
C GLN A 435 38.27 16.17 15.39
N ASP A 436 38.19 14.88 15.73
CA ASP A 436 38.53 14.38 17.06
C ASP A 436 40.04 14.53 17.40
N ASN A 437 40.91 14.30 16.41
CA ASN A 437 42.34 14.49 16.58
C ASN A 437 42.75 15.97 16.73
N ASP A 438 42.04 16.87 16.03
CA ASP A 438 42.29 18.33 16.13
C ASP A 438 41.75 18.93 17.44
N GLN A 439 40.71 18.34 18.03
CA GLN A 439 40.20 18.71 19.36
C GLN A 439 41.12 18.20 20.47
N ASN A 440 41.66 16.99 20.33
CA ASN A 440 42.60 16.43 21.31
C ASN A 440 43.97 17.12 21.29
N SER A 441 44.43 17.67 20.15
CA SER A 441 45.68 18.43 20.07
C SER A 441 45.60 19.82 20.72
N LYS A 442 44.39 20.41 20.78
CA LYS A 442 44.15 21.74 21.43
C LYS A 442 43.94 21.67 22.94
N ILE A 443 43.88 20.46 23.51
CA ILE A 443 43.76 20.25 24.98
C ILE A 443 45.15 20.02 25.63
N VAL A 444 46.21 19.85 24.84
CA VAL A 444 47.58 19.54 25.32
C VAL A 444 48.53 20.75 25.20
N GLU A 445 48.08 21.89 24.67
CA GLU A 445 48.74 23.18 24.79
C GLU A 445 48.03 24.08 25.84
#